data_4d89151cd6d0222e28cfe93621061616
#
_entry.id   4d89151cd6d0222e28cfe93621061616
#
_cell.length_a   1.000
_cell.length_b   1.000
_cell.length_c   1.000
_cell.angle_alpha   90.00
_cell.angle_beta   90.00
_cell.angle_gamma   90.00
#
_symmetry.space_group_name_H-M   'P 1'
#
loop_
_entity.id
_entity.type
_entity.pdbx_description
1 polymer ?
#
loop_
_entity_poly.entity_id
_entity_poly.type
_entity_poly.pdbx_seq_one_letter_code
_entity_poly.pdbx_strand_id
1 'polypeptide(L)'
;MLSQFNVRRIKAGVSIEELAQDIARRTLLQSLAVRPLLDGDGAETGMFEVPAGGRRYRAPELLVKQKRLSRTAPVPCVVRTEGLAEEDSLAENVQRAPLHPLDQFRAFRDLREKGVSEEEISAAFFVSVQVVKQRLKLASISSKLLDIYAEDGMTLDQLMAFTVNPDHERQEQVWEALQRSHTKEPYYIRRLLTEGAVRASDKRAQFVGIDAYEAAGGAVMRDLFQQDDGGWLQDPALLDRLVAERLTRESDAIRAEGWKWVEVAGCETNRELR
;
A
#
# COMPACT_ATOMS: atom_id res chain seq x y z
N MET A 1 -25.45 -7.04 14.57
CA MET A 1 -24.01 -7.28 14.90
C MET A 1 -23.16 -6.47 13.93
N LEU A 2 -22.02 -5.92 14.36
CA LEU A 2 -21.11 -5.26 13.41
C LEU A 2 -20.42 -6.31 12.55
N SER A 3 -20.44 -6.11 11.22
CA SER A 3 -19.69 -6.98 10.31
C SER A 3 -18.19 -6.80 10.48
N GLN A 4 -17.42 -7.90 10.34
CA GLN A 4 -15.97 -7.87 10.26
C GLN A 4 -15.47 -7.09 9.02
N PHE A 5 -16.33 -6.90 8.02
CA PHE A 5 -16.06 -6.17 6.79
C PHE A 5 -16.19 -4.65 6.93
N ASN A 6 -16.44 -4.12 8.14
CA ASN A 6 -16.43 -2.68 8.34
C ASN A 6 -15.02 -2.11 8.13
N VAL A 7 -14.84 -1.41 7.01
CA VAL A 7 -13.53 -0.96 6.50
C VAL A 7 -12.89 0.11 7.37
N ARG A 8 -13.67 0.92 8.08
CA ARG A 8 -13.16 2.07 8.83
C ARG A 8 -12.74 1.70 10.25
N ARG A 9 -11.44 1.63 10.52
CA ARG A 9 -10.86 1.31 11.83
C ARG A 9 -10.19 2.50 12.51
N ILE A 10 -9.70 3.48 11.74
CA ILE A 10 -9.00 4.68 12.26
C ILE A 10 -9.98 5.80 12.53
N LYS A 11 -9.83 6.49 13.66
CA LYS A 11 -10.73 7.56 14.11
C LYS A 11 -10.58 8.81 13.25
N ALA A 12 -11.65 9.23 12.58
CA ALA A 12 -11.77 10.56 11.98
C ALA A 12 -13.19 11.10 12.18
N GLY A 13 -13.33 12.35 12.61
CA GLY A 13 -14.61 13.07 12.75
C GLY A 13 -15.25 13.01 14.16
N VAL A 14 -16.50 13.48 14.28
CA VAL A 14 -17.33 13.59 15.52
C VAL A 14 -17.23 12.34 16.41
N SER A 15 -17.12 12.46 17.73
CA SER A 15 -17.01 11.31 18.63
C SER A 15 -18.29 10.44 18.64
N ILE A 16 -18.19 9.18 19.10
CA ILE A 16 -19.38 8.31 19.23
C ILE A 16 -20.32 8.87 20.26
N GLU A 17 -19.79 9.51 21.29
CA GLU A 17 -20.54 10.16 22.38
C GLU A 17 -21.36 11.34 21.86
N GLU A 18 -20.77 12.19 21.02
CA GLU A 18 -21.49 13.32 20.38
C GLU A 18 -22.57 12.80 19.43
N LEU A 19 -22.28 11.77 18.64
CA LEU A 19 -23.25 11.14 17.76
C LEU A 19 -24.40 10.49 18.56
N ALA A 20 -24.09 9.85 19.69
CA ALA A 20 -25.09 9.28 20.59
C ALA A 20 -25.99 10.37 21.20
N GLN A 21 -25.43 11.53 21.59
CA GLN A 21 -26.22 12.66 22.07
C GLN A 21 -27.15 13.22 20.99
N ASP A 22 -26.70 13.32 19.75
CA ASP A 22 -27.53 13.78 18.65
C ASP A 22 -28.68 12.80 18.34
N ILE A 23 -28.39 11.49 18.29
CA ILE A 23 -29.37 10.42 18.11
C ILE A 23 -30.42 10.43 19.27
N ALA A 24 -29.98 10.68 20.50
CA ALA A 24 -30.87 10.77 21.63
C ALA A 24 -31.87 11.95 21.53
N ARG A 25 -31.47 13.02 20.82
CA ARG A 25 -32.31 14.22 20.62
C ARG A 25 -33.22 14.14 19.42
N ARG A 26 -32.74 13.55 18.31
CA ARG A 26 -33.36 13.66 16.98
C ARG A 26 -33.76 12.32 16.37
N THR A 27 -33.50 11.20 17.06
CA THR A 27 -33.56 9.85 16.51
C THR A 27 -32.54 9.60 15.42
N LEU A 28 -32.47 8.40 14.88
CA LEU A 28 -31.56 8.04 13.80
C LEU A 28 -32.12 8.56 12.48
N LEU A 29 -31.51 9.65 11.95
CA LEU A 29 -31.98 10.31 10.72
C LEU A 29 -31.67 9.50 9.44
N GLN A 30 -30.68 8.62 9.49
CA GLN A 30 -30.31 7.76 8.36
C GLN A 30 -30.38 6.30 8.77
N SER A 31 -31.09 5.50 7.97
CA SER A 31 -31.19 4.05 8.15
C SER A 31 -29.85 3.36 8.14
N LEU A 32 -29.72 2.27 8.90
CA LEU A 32 -28.58 1.36 8.80
C LEU A 32 -28.75 0.43 7.60
N ALA A 33 -27.73 0.27 6.77
CA ALA A 33 -27.70 -0.82 5.81
C ALA A 33 -27.36 -2.12 6.55
N VAL A 34 -28.21 -3.14 6.40
CA VAL A 34 -28.04 -4.43 7.07
C VAL A 34 -28.18 -5.57 6.07
N ARG A 35 -27.48 -6.68 6.34
CA ARG A 35 -27.58 -7.93 5.56
C ARG A 35 -28.02 -9.06 6.46
N PRO A 36 -28.85 -10.00 5.97
CA PRO A 36 -29.17 -11.22 6.71
C PRO A 36 -27.88 -12.02 6.96
N LEU A 37 -27.75 -12.55 8.17
CA LEU A 37 -26.74 -13.56 8.46
C LEU A 37 -27.28 -14.93 8.04
N LEU A 38 -26.53 -15.61 7.18
CA LEU A 38 -26.82 -16.96 6.75
C LEU A 38 -26.09 -17.95 7.67
N ASP A 39 -26.67 -19.13 7.87
CA ASP A 39 -26.00 -20.25 8.50
C ASP A 39 -25.11 -21.03 7.52
N GLY A 40 -24.49 -22.12 7.97
CA GLY A 40 -23.63 -22.96 7.16
C GLY A 40 -24.32 -23.64 5.95
N ASP A 41 -25.66 -23.72 5.99
CA ASP A 41 -26.51 -24.32 4.96
C ASP A 41 -27.15 -23.24 4.03
N GLY A 42 -26.82 -21.96 4.25
CA GLY A 42 -27.32 -20.84 3.48
C GLY A 42 -28.72 -20.35 3.89
N ALA A 43 -29.26 -20.81 5.01
CA ALA A 43 -30.55 -20.35 5.52
C ALA A 43 -30.40 -19.08 6.39
N GLU A 44 -31.40 -18.20 6.36
CA GLU A 44 -31.39 -16.99 7.17
C GLU A 44 -31.52 -17.31 8.65
N THR A 45 -30.57 -16.85 9.46
CA THR A 45 -30.57 -17.05 10.92
C THR A 45 -31.55 -16.14 11.68
N GLY A 46 -32.22 -15.21 10.98
CA GLY A 46 -33.03 -14.16 11.60
C GLY A 46 -32.19 -13.03 12.24
N MET A 47 -30.87 -13.13 12.15
CA MET A 47 -29.93 -12.08 12.60
C MET A 47 -29.42 -11.29 11.42
N PHE A 48 -29.00 -10.05 11.68
CA PHE A 48 -28.46 -9.16 10.67
C PHE A 48 -27.06 -8.67 11.06
N GLU A 49 -26.20 -8.54 10.07
CA GLU A 49 -24.93 -7.84 10.20
C GLU A 49 -25.03 -6.42 9.64
N VAL A 50 -24.18 -5.54 10.13
CA VAL A 50 -24.08 -4.14 9.71
C VAL A 50 -22.74 -3.95 8.99
N PRO A 51 -22.69 -4.09 7.65
CA PRO A 51 -21.47 -3.90 6.88
C PRO A 51 -21.03 -2.43 6.84
N ALA A 52 -22.01 -1.51 6.86
CA ALA A 52 -21.77 -0.06 6.81
C ALA A 52 -22.49 0.67 7.95
N GLY A 53 -21.95 1.83 8.38
CA GLY A 53 -22.56 2.62 9.46
C GLY A 53 -22.20 2.17 10.87
N GLY A 54 -21.02 1.57 11.07
CA GLY A 54 -20.59 1.05 12.37
C GLY A 54 -20.65 2.06 13.52
N ARG A 55 -20.42 3.36 13.26
CA ARG A 55 -20.57 4.41 14.29
C ARG A 55 -22.04 4.65 14.64
N ARG A 56 -22.92 4.66 13.63
CA ARG A 56 -24.38 4.78 13.81
C ARG A 56 -24.97 3.56 14.53
N TYR A 57 -24.35 2.40 14.41
CA TYR A 57 -24.69 1.23 15.21
C TYR A 57 -24.19 1.34 16.65
N ARG A 58 -22.93 1.77 16.87
CA ARG A 58 -22.34 1.89 18.21
C ARG A 58 -22.97 2.98 19.06
N ALA A 59 -23.47 4.06 18.44
CA ALA A 59 -24.09 5.15 19.18
C ALA A 59 -25.39 4.73 19.89
N PRO A 60 -26.39 4.09 19.26
CA PRO A 60 -27.52 3.46 19.94
C PRO A 60 -27.13 2.40 20.98
N GLU A 61 -26.12 1.56 20.67
CA GLU A 61 -25.59 0.59 21.65
C GLU A 61 -25.09 1.28 22.92
N LEU A 62 -24.37 2.39 22.78
CA LEU A 62 -23.93 3.21 23.91
C LEU A 62 -25.12 3.78 24.70
N LEU A 63 -26.15 4.27 24.02
CA LEU A 63 -27.37 4.79 24.67
C LEU A 63 -28.11 3.68 25.44
N VAL A 64 -28.16 2.46 24.91
CA VAL A 64 -28.74 1.30 25.61
C VAL A 64 -27.90 0.97 26.84
N LYS A 65 -26.58 0.93 26.77
CA LYS A 65 -25.68 0.75 27.91
C LYS A 65 -25.87 1.82 28.98
N GLN A 66 -26.11 3.05 28.56
CA GLN A 66 -26.39 4.19 29.45
C GLN A 66 -27.83 4.22 29.98
N LYS A 67 -28.69 3.25 29.62
CA LYS A 67 -30.14 3.21 29.96
C LYS A 67 -30.94 4.42 29.44
N ARG A 68 -30.47 5.08 28.39
CA ARG A 68 -31.10 6.24 27.74
C ARG A 68 -31.93 5.82 26.52
N LEU A 69 -31.79 4.60 26.05
CA LEU A 69 -32.57 3.99 24.98
C LEU A 69 -32.99 2.59 25.39
N SER A 70 -34.24 2.20 25.08
CA SER A 70 -34.71 0.82 25.32
C SER A 70 -33.92 -0.16 24.43
N ARG A 71 -33.61 -1.36 24.95
CA ARG A 71 -33.04 -2.44 24.16
C ARG A 71 -33.93 -2.89 22.99
N THR A 72 -35.23 -2.67 23.11
CA THR A 72 -36.26 -3.00 22.10
C THR A 72 -36.66 -1.80 21.25
N ALA A 73 -35.95 -0.66 21.33
CA ALA A 73 -36.22 0.50 20.51
C ALA A 73 -36.06 0.18 19.01
N PRO A 74 -37.02 0.57 18.16
CA PRO A 74 -36.90 0.32 16.73
C PRO A 74 -35.78 1.16 16.13
N VAL A 75 -34.94 0.52 15.30
CA VAL A 75 -33.86 1.17 14.55
C VAL A 75 -34.20 1.07 13.07
N PRO A 76 -34.30 2.20 12.34
CA PRO A 76 -34.59 2.15 10.91
C PRO A 76 -33.42 1.47 10.15
N CYS A 77 -33.75 0.41 9.40
CA CYS A 77 -32.82 -0.36 8.63
C CYS A 77 -33.24 -0.53 7.17
N VAL A 78 -32.30 -0.59 6.26
CA VAL A 78 -32.50 -1.03 4.86
C VAL A 78 -31.82 -2.38 4.73
N VAL A 79 -32.61 -3.41 4.43
CA VAL A 79 -32.09 -4.77 4.18
C VAL A 79 -31.58 -4.85 2.76
N ARG A 80 -30.33 -5.28 2.60
CA ARG A 80 -29.68 -5.55 1.32
C ARG A 80 -29.36 -7.04 1.19
N THR A 81 -29.77 -7.61 0.08
CA THR A 81 -29.58 -9.05 -0.24
C THR A 81 -28.64 -9.27 -1.42
N GLU A 82 -28.37 -8.22 -2.23
CA GLU A 82 -27.54 -8.28 -3.43
C GLU A 82 -26.22 -7.52 -3.21
N GLY A 83 -25.18 -7.81 -4.02
CA GLY A 83 -23.85 -7.21 -3.95
C GLY A 83 -22.99 -7.76 -2.83
N LEU A 84 -21.75 -7.28 -2.70
CA LEU A 84 -20.83 -7.65 -1.63
C LEU A 84 -21.02 -6.74 -0.40
N ALA A 85 -20.87 -7.29 0.80
CA ALA A 85 -20.96 -6.51 2.05
C ALA A 85 -19.89 -5.41 2.13
N GLU A 86 -18.73 -5.64 1.49
CA GLU A 86 -17.64 -4.69 1.34
C GLU A 86 -18.02 -3.49 0.47
N GLU A 87 -18.80 -3.72 -0.61
CA GLU A 87 -19.30 -2.65 -1.49
C GLU A 87 -20.26 -1.73 -0.77
N ASP A 88 -21.14 -2.25 0.08
CA ASP A 88 -22.07 -1.44 0.88
C ASP A 88 -21.34 -0.57 1.91
N SER A 89 -20.31 -1.16 2.57
CA SER A 89 -19.43 -0.41 3.48
C SER A 89 -18.73 0.73 2.77
N LEU A 90 -18.39 0.51 1.52
CA LEU A 90 -17.64 1.41 0.67
C LEU A 90 -18.46 2.56 0.13
N ALA A 91 -19.60 2.27 -0.50
CA ALA A 91 -20.48 3.28 -1.10
C ALA A 91 -20.89 4.35 -0.09
N GLU A 92 -21.09 3.97 1.18
CA GLU A 92 -21.38 4.92 2.24
C GLU A 92 -20.17 5.80 2.60
N ASN A 93 -18.97 5.24 2.59
CA ASN A 93 -17.75 5.96 3.00
C ASN A 93 -17.24 6.95 1.94
N VAL A 94 -17.45 6.67 0.66
CA VAL A 94 -17.04 7.54 -0.46
C VAL A 94 -17.80 8.88 -0.43
N GLN A 95 -19.04 8.91 0.08
CA GLN A 95 -19.86 10.13 0.10
C GLN A 95 -19.52 11.11 1.24
N ARG A 96 -18.71 10.75 2.23
CA ARG A 96 -18.60 11.55 3.47
C ARG A 96 -17.25 12.05 3.90
N ALA A 97 -16.21 11.36 3.65
CA ALA A 97 -14.82 11.80 3.84
C ALA A 97 -13.89 10.73 3.25
N PRO A 98 -12.75 11.09 2.67
CA PRO A 98 -11.79 10.12 2.18
C PRO A 98 -11.42 9.10 3.28
N LEU A 99 -11.40 7.82 2.94
CA LEU A 99 -10.88 6.79 3.83
C LEU A 99 -9.41 7.09 4.14
N HIS A 100 -9.00 6.84 5.38
CA HIS A 100 -7.58 6.88 5.71
C HIS A 100 -6.79 5.92 4.80
N PRO A 101 -5.59 6.30 4.28
CA PRO A 101 -4.84 5.47 3.33
C PRO A 101 -4.56 4.05 3.81
N LEU A 102 -4.36 3.83 5.12
CA LEU A 102 -4.24 2.47 5.69
C LEU A 102 -5.54 1.67 5.65
N ASP A 103 -6.68 2.33 5.83
CA ASP A 103 -7.97 1.64 5.71
C ASP A 103 -8.28 1.30 4.26
N GLN A 104 -7.88 2.17 3.31
CA GLN A 104 -7.91 1.84 1.88
C GLN A 104 -7.01 0.64 1.58
N PHE A 105 -5.77 0.65 2.06
CA PHE A 105 -4.83 -0.45 1.88
C PHE A 105 -5.40 -1.79 2.39
N ARG A 106 -5.93 -1.81 3.62
CA ARG A 106 -6.51 -3.02 4.21
C ARG A 106 -7.67 -3.55 3.39
N ALA A 107 -8.58 -2.65 2.97
CA ALA A 107 -9.72 -3.01 2.14
C ALA A 107 -9.29 -3.55 0.76
N PHE A 108 -8.33 -2.89 0.11
CA PHE A 108 -7.84 -3.33 -1.21
C PHE A 108 -7.13 -4.68 -1.12
N ARG A 109 -6.33 -4.90 -0.06
CA ARG A 109 -5.68 -6.18 0.18
C ARG A 109 -6.70 -7.29 0.38
N ASP A 110 -7.68 -7.09 1.25
CA ASP A 110 -8.72 -8.08 1.55
C ASP A 110 -9.54 -8.45 0.28
N LEU A 111 -9.78 -7.50 -0.62
CA LEU A 111 -10.43 -7.74 -1.92
C LEU A 111 -9.50 -8.50 -2.89
N ARG A 112 -8.20 -8.14 -2.94
CA ARG A 112 -7.23 -8.87 -3.77
C ARG A 112 -7.08 -10.33 -3.33
N GLU A 113 -7.07 -10.60 -2.02
CA GLU A 113 -7.04 -11.96 -1.47
C GLU A 113 -8.28 -12.78 -1.87
N LYS A 114 -9.42 -12.12 -2.12
CA LYS A 114 -10.65 -12.73 -2.65
C LYS A 114 -10.67 -12.86 -4.18
N GLY A 115 -9.59 -12.48 -4.87
CA GLY A 115 -9.45 -12.60 -6.31
C GLY A 115 -10.00 -11.42 -7.12
N VAL A 116 -10.43 -10.33 -6.49
CA VAL A 116 -10.91 -9.11 -7.18
C VAL A 116 -9.74 -8.42 -7.87
N SER A 117 -9.91 -8.03 -9.14
CA SER A 117 -8.87 -7.34 -9.93
C SER A 117 -8.65 -5.90 -9.46
N GLU A 118 -7.51 -5.31 -9.82
CA GLU A 118 -7.20 -3.91 -9.48
C GLU A 118 -8.14 -2.94 -10.19
N GLU A 119 -8.60 -3.28 -11.39
CA GLU A 119 -9.58 -2.53 -12.17
C GLU A 119 -10.96 -2.53 -11.49
N GLU A 120 -11.41 -3.67 -11.00
CA GLU A 120 -12.67 -3.79 -10.25
C GLU A 120 -12.60 -3.02 -8.93
N ILE A 121 -11.49 -3.12 -8.18
CA ILE A 121 -11.24 -2.33 -6.98
C ILE A 121 -11.25 -0.84 -7.31
N SER A 122 -10.58 -0.43 -8.39
CA SER A 122 -10.54 0.95 -8.88
C SER A 122 -11.95 1.49 -9.16
N ALA A 123 -12.78 0.72 -9.85
CA ALA A 123 -14.16 1.08 -10.15
C ALA A 123 -15.01 1.15 -8.88
N ALA A 124 -14.90 0.18 -7.98
CA ALA A 124 -15.66 0.12 -6.74
C ALA A 124 -15.33 1.28 -5.78
N PHE A 125 -14.05 1.73 -5.77
CA PHE A 125 -13.59 2.82 -4.89
C PHE A 125 -13.55 4.19 -5.55
N PHE A 126 -13.94 4.29 -6.82
CA PHE A 126 -13.89 5.54 -7.59
C PHE A 126 -12.50 6.21 -7.54
N VAL A 127 -11.45 5.41 -7.57
CA VAL A 127 -10.05 5.85 -7.60
C VAL A 127 -9.38 5.32 -8.86
N SER A 128 -8.23 5.87 -9.25
CA SER A 128 -7.49 5.31 -10.38
C SER A 128 -6.82 3.97 -10.01
N VAL A 129 -6.61 3.10 -10.98
CA VAL A 129 -5.84 1.85 -10.83
C VAL A 129 -4.45 2.13 -10.25
N GLN A 130 -3.85 3.26 -10.61
CA GLN A 130 -2.57 3.70 -10.04
C GLN A 130 -2.65 3.89 -8.52
N VAL A 131 -3.72 4.49 -8.01
CA VAL A 131 -3.94 4.63 -6.56
C VAL A 131 -4.09 3.27 -5.89
N VAL A 132 -4.79 2.33 -6.52
CA VAL A 132 -4.93 0.95 -5.99
C VAL A 132 -3.55 0.29 -5.86
N LYS A 133 -2.74 0.32 -6.93
CA LYS A 133 -1.36 -0.20 -6.92
C LYS A 133 -0.50 0.43 -5.84
N GLN A 134 -0.56 1.75 -5.71
CA GLN A 134 0.16 2.49 -4.67
C GLN A 134 -0.25 2.06 -3.26
N ARG A 135 -1.54 1.90 -2.99
CA ARG A 135 -2.00 1.44 -1.67
C ARG A 135 -1.59 0.01 -1.39
N LEU A 136 -1.73 -0.89 -2.37
CA LEU A 136 -1.31 -2.30 -2.23
C LEU A 136 0.20 -2.43 -1.98
N LYS A 137 1.02 -1.51 -2.50
CA LYS A 137 2.46 -1.50 -2.25
C LYS A 137 2.81 -1.26 -0.77
N LEU A 138 1.91 -0.69 0.03
CA LEU A 138 2.10 -0.56 1.48
C LEU A 138 2.25 -1.92 2.20
N ALA A 139 1.91 -3.03 1.54
CA ALA A 139 2.18 -4.38 2.05
C ALA A 139 3.68 -4.67 2.22
N SER A 140 4.56 -3.95 1.51
CA SER A 140 6.01 -4.10 1.65
C SER A 140 6.63 -3.31 2.81
N ILE A 141 5.81 -2.65 3.63
CA ILE A 141 6.28 -1.83 4.76
C ILE A 141 6.15 -2.61 6.06
N SER A 142 7.13 -2.46 6.96
CA SER A 142 7.10 -3.08 8.28
C SER A 142 5.86 -2.65 9.07
N SER A 143 5.31 -3.57 9.86
CA SER A 143 4.14 -3.29 10.72
C SER A 143 4.39 -2.12 11.67
N LYS A 144 5.61 -2.01 12.20
CA LYS A 144 6.02 -0.91 13.10
C LYS A 144 5.87 0.47 12.43
N LEU A 145 6.27 0.60 11.16
CA LEU A 145 6.12 1.87 10.43
C LEU A 145 4.67 2.17 10.05
N LEU A 146 3.87 1.13 9.75
CA LEU A 146 2.43 1.29 9.53
C LEU A 146 1.73 1.77 10.81
N ASP A 147 2.11 1.28 11.98
CA ASP A 147 1.56 1.70 13.27
C ASP A 147 1.95 3.15 13.59
N ILE A 148 3.22 3.53 13.36
CA ILE A 148 3.68 4.91 13.52
C ILE A 148 2.89 5.87 12.62
N TYR A 149 2.61 5.48 11.38
CA TYR A 149 1.77 6.27 10.48
C TYR A 149 0.31 6.32 10.94
N ALA A 150 -0.23 5.23 11.49
CA ALA A 150 -1.58 5.20 12.05
C ALA A 150 -1.77 6.16 13.24
N GLU A 151 -0.68 6.46 13.94
CA GLU A 151 -0.60 7.40 15.08
C GLU A 151 -0.17 8.82 14.66
N ASP A 152 -0.22 9.13 13.36
CA ASP A 152 0.21 10.42 12.80
C ASP A 152 1.70 10.77 13.05
N GLY A 153 2.54 9.77 13.33
CA GLY A 153 3.98 9.94 13.58
C GLY A 153 4.81 10.22 12.32
N MET A 154 4.24 10.03 11.14
CA MET A 154 4.84 10.37 9.84
C MET A 154 3.77 10.73 8.81
N THR A 155 4.16 11.39 7.73
CA THR A 155 3.27 11.69 6.60
C THR A 155 3.10 10.50 5.67
N LEU A 156 2.04 10.51 4.85
CA LEU A 156 1.85 9.48 3.82
C LEU A 156 3.03 9.44 2.81
N ASP A 157 3.56 10.59 2.42
CA ASP A 157 4.68 10.68 1.47
C ASP A 157 5.97 10.09 2.04
N GLN A 158 6.20 10.27 3.35
CA GLN A 158 7.29 9.62 4.06
C GLN A 158 7.09 8.09 4.09
N LEU A 159 5.89 7.62 4.44
CA LEU A 159 5.56 6.20 4.46
C LEU A 159 5.76 5.58 3.06
N MET A 160 5.25 6.24 2.01
CA MET A 160 5.41 5.78 0.63
C MET A 160 6.88 5.69 0.20
N ALA A 161 7.75 6.57 0.71
CA ALA A 161 9.18 6.49 0.41
C ALA A 161 9.83 5.20 0.93
N PHE A 162 9.32 4.59 1.99
CA PHE A 162 9.82 3.32 2.51
C PHE A 162 9.52 2.12 1.61
N THR A 163 8.53 2.21 0.72
CA THR A 163 8.18 1.12 -0.18
C THR A 163 9.24 0.79 -1.23
N VAL A 164 10.24 1.65 -1.40
CA VAL A 164 11.36 1.44 -2.35
C VAL A 164 12.18 0.21 -2.01
N ASN A 165 12.39 -0.05 -0.72
CA ASN A 165 13.14 -1.22 -0.24
C ASN A 165 12.24 -2.10 0.63
N PRO A 166 11.97 -3.37 0.27
CA PRO A 166 11.08 -4.25 1.03
C PRO A 166 11.72 -4.87 2.27
N ASP A 167 12.99 -4.62 2.55
CA ASP A 167 13.68 -5.09 3.75
C ASP A 167 13.19 -4.32 4.98
N HIS A 168 12.39 -4.98 5.81
CA HIS A 168 11.78 -4.39 7.00
C HIS A 168 12.80 -3.96 8.04
N GLU A 169 13.89 -4.71 8.23
CA GLU A 169 14.96 -4.34 9.17
C GLU A 169 15.65 -3.04 8.70
N ARG A 170 15.96 -2.95 7.42
CA ARG A 170 16.54 -1.75 6.83
C ARG A 170 15.59 -0.56 6.92
N GLN A 171 14.31 -0.75 6.68
CA GLN A 171 13.29 0.29 6.85
C GLN A 171 13.28 0.85 8.27
N GLU A 172 13.28 -0.02 9.29
CA GLU A 172 13.25 0.37 10.69
C GLU A 172 14.55 1.06 11.12
N GLN A 173 15.71 0.57 10.70
CA GLN A 173 17.01 1.22 10.93
C GLN A 173 17.04 2.65 10.36
N VAL A 174 16.56 2.81 9.13
CA VAL A 174 16.48 4.13 8.49
C VAL A 174 15.53 5.04 9.25
N TRP A 175 14.37 4.54 9.70
CA TRP A 175 13.45 5.32 10.52
C TRP A 175 14.09 5.79 11.83
N GLU A 176 14.80 4.91 12.54
CA GLU A 176 15.53 5.26 13.77
C GLU A 176 16.63 6.30 13.53
N ALA A 177 17.36 6.19 12.43
CA ALA A 177 18.35 7.19 12.03
C ALA A 177 17.70 8.55 11.76
N LEU A 178 16.51 8.57 11.14
CA LEU A 178 15.75 9.80 10.86
C LEU A 178 15.26 10.52 12.12
N GLN A 179 15.06 9.82 13.26
CA GLN A 179 14.69 10.47 14.52
C GLN A 179 15.81 11.40 15.03
N ARG A 180 17.06 11.13 14.66
CA ARG A 180 18.23 11.92 15.01
C ARG A 180 18.63 12.93 13.93
N SER A 181 17.95 12.91 12.78
CA SER A 181 18.23 13.77 11.63
C SER A 181 17.38 15.04 11.66
N HIS A 182 17.93 16.14 11.18
CA HIS A 182 17.17 17.38 10.96
C HIS A 182 16.28 17.31 9.72
N THR A 183 16.51 16.35 8.81
CA THR A 183 15.77 16.18 7.56
C THR A 183 15.02 14.86 7.57
N LYS A 184 13.70 14.94 7.44
CA LYS A 184 12.80 13.75 7.31
C LYS A 184 12.08 13.73 5.96
N GLU A 185 12.63 14.43 4.98
CA GLU A 185 12.02 14.54 3.65
C GLU A 185 12.00 13.18 2.90
N PRO A 186 10.96 12.87 2.12
CA PRO A 186 10.83 11.61 1.40
C PRO A 186 12.04 11.27 0.51
N TYR A 187 12.65 12.28 -0.15
CA TYR A 187 13.84 12.06 -0.97
C TYR A 187 15.05 11.57 -0.17
N TYR A 188 15.17 12.03 1.07
CA TYR A 188 16.26 11.63 1.96
C TYR A 188 16.07 10.20 2.45
N ILE A 189 14.83 9.81 2.76
CA ILE A 189 14.46 8.43 3.10
C ILE A 189 14.84 7.49 1.95
N ARG A 190 14.43 7.82 0.72
CA ARG A 190 14.78 7.05 -0.49
C ARG A 190 16.29 6.91 -0.63
N ARG A 191 17.05 7.99 -0.47
CA ARG A 191 18.50 7.97 -0.56
C ARG A 191 19.13 7.00 0.43
N LEU A 192 18.69 6.99 1.70
CA LEU A 192 19.21 6.09 2.72
C LEU A 192 18.83 4.62 2.44
N LEU A 193 17.63 4.37 1.91
CA LEU A 193 17.16 3.03 1.57
C LEU A 193 17.84 2.45 0.32
N THR A 194 18.32 3.30 -0.58
CA THR A 194 18.99 2.90 -1.83
C THR A 194 20.52 3.07 -1.76
N GLU A 195 21.03 3.38 -0.57
CA GLU A 195 22.47 3.51 -0.35
C GLU A 195 23.21 2.20 -0.68
N GLY A 196 24.23 2.30 -1.53
CA GLY A 196 24.96 1.13 -2.02
C GLY A 196 24.39 0.48 -3.28
N ALA A 197 23.18 0.81 -3.71
CA ALA A 197 22.60 0.31 -4.95
C ALA A 197 23.00 1.18 -6.17
N VAL A 198 23.05 0.55 -7.35
CA VAL A 198 23.38 1.23 -8.61
C VAL A 198 22.11 1.65 -9.34
N ARG A 199 22.02 2.90 -9.78
CA ARG A 199 20.88 3.37 -10.57
C ARG A 199 20.79 2.65 -11.91
N ALA A 200 19.59 2.36 -12.37
CA ALA A 200 19.37 1.79 -13.71
C ALA A 200 19.83 2.72 -14.85
N SER A 201 19.94 4.03 -14.59
CA SER A 201 20.54 5.01 -15.50
C SER A 201 22.07 5.01 -15.55
N ASP A 202 22.76 4.25 -14.67
CA ASP A 202 24.21 4.04 -14.73
C ASP A 202 24.59 3.33 -16.03
N LYS A 203 25.70 3.75 -16.65
CA LYS A 203 26.18 3.18 -17.92
C LYS A 203 26.37 1.67 -17.86
N ARG A 204 26.83 1.12 -16.75
CA ARG A 204 26.98 -0.33 -16.54
C ARG A 204 25.64 -1.04 -16.60
N ALA A 205 24.63 -0.49 -15.89
CA ALA A 205 23.28 -1.04 -15.87
C ALA A 205 22.63 -0.96 -17.25
N GLN A 206 22.80 0.15 -17.98
CA GLN A 206 22.33 0.31 -19.36
C GLN A 206 23.03 -0.66 -20.32
N PHE A 207 24.33 -0.86 -20.15
CA PHE A 207 25.10 -1.80 -20.98
C PHE A 207 24.66 -3.25 -20.76
N VAL A 208 24.43 -3.70 -19.54
CA VAL A 208 23.95 -5.06 -19.24
C VAL A 208 22.50 -5.23 -19.62
N GLY A 209 21.67 -4.24 -19.30
CA GLY A 209 20.20 -4.30 -19.38
C GLY A 209 19.58 -4.90 -18.13
N ILE A 210 18.43 -4.35 -17.73
CA ILE A 210 17.70 -4.76 -16.50
C ILE A 210 17.29 -6.24 -16.60
N ASP A 211 16.73 -6.65 -17.74
CA ASP A 211 16.24 -8.02 -17.95
C ASP A 211 17.35 -9.07 -17.76
N ALA A 212 18.57 -8.78 -18.27
CA ALA A 212 19.71 -9.66 -18.10
C ALA A 212 20.21 -9.71 -16.64
N TYR A 213 20.13 -8.59 -15.93
CA TYR A 213 20.47 -8.51 -14.51
C TYR A 213 19.47 -9.30 -13.66
N GLU A 214 18.16 -9.17 -13.90
CA GLU A 214 17.11 -9.93 -13.21
C GLU A 214 17.19 -11.42 -13.54
N ALA A 215 17.46 -11.78 -14.81
CA ALA A 215 17.65 -13.17 -15.21
C ALA A 215 18.87 -13.84 -14.52
N ALA A 216 19.88 -13.04 -14.14
CA ALA A 216 21.02 -13.51 -13.36
C ALA A 216 20.76 -13.56 -11.83
N GLY A 217 19.53 -13.30 -11.40
CA GLY A 217 19.11 -13.32 -10.00
C GLY A 217 19.27 -11.99 -9.26
N GLY A 218 19.54 -10.90 -9.99
CA GLY A 218 19.65 -9.57 -9.41
C GLY A 218 18.29 -8.97 -9.06
N ALA A 219 18.18 -8.36 -7.88
CA ALA A 219 16.97 -7.68 -7.46
C ALA A 219 17.00 -6.20 -7.84
N VAL A 220 15.89 -5.69 -8.38
CA VAL A 220 15.72 -4.28 -8.75
C VAL A 220 14.68 -3.64 -7.85
N MET A 221 15.08 -2.58 -7.14
CA MET A 221 14.17 -1.75 -6.35
C MET A 221 13.47 -0.75 -7.27
N ARG A 222 12.16 -0.53 -7.07
CA ARG A 222 11.34 0.38 -7.86
C ARG A 222 10.56 1.33 -6.98
N ASP A 223 10.50 2.60 -7.37
CA ASP A 223 9.59 3.58 -6.77
C ASP A 223 8.34 3.74 -7.63
N LEU A 224 7.19 3.32 -7.13
CA LEU A 224 5.90 3.48 -7.82
C LEU A 224 5.27 4.87 -7.64
N PHE A 225 5.86 5.71 -6.77
CA PHE A 225 5.31 7.03 -6.41
C PHE A 225 6.04 8.17 -7.12
N GLN A 226 7.24 7.90 -7.65
CA GLN A 226 8.03 8.85 -8.42
C GLN A 226 8.58 8.20 -9.69
N GLN A 227 8.98 9.02 -10.63
CA GLN A 227 9.73 8.56 -11.80
C GLN A 227 11.14 8.17 -11.33
N ASP A 228 11.47 6.89 -11.41
CA ASP A 228 12.71 6.30 -10.88
C ASP A 228 13.73 5.94 -11.97
N ASP A 229 13.46 6.32 -13.24
CA ASP A 229 14.29 6.06 -14.41
C ASP A 229 14.76 4.59 -14.53
N GLY A 230 13.91 3.65 -14.10
CA GLY A 230 14.20 2.22 -14.15
C GLY A 230 14.61 1.62 -12.80
N GLY A 231 14.74 2.41 -11.74
CA GLY A 231 14.98 1.93 -10.37
C GLY A 231 16.46 1.79 -9.99
N TRP A 232 16.73 0.91 -9.02
CA TRP A 232 18.06 0.68 -8.44
C TRP A 232 18.38 -0.82 -8.39
N LEU A 233 19.54 -1.19 -8.89
CA LEU A 233 20.09 -2.54 -8.86
C LEU A 233 20.78 -2.75 -7.49
N GLN A 234 20.30 -3.73 -6.71
CA GLN A 234 20.74 -3.93 -5.32
C GLN A 234 22.16 -4.49 -5.17
N ASP A 235 22.61 -5.30 -6.14
CA ASP A 235 23.90 -5.97 -6.09
C ASP A 235 24.87 -5.38 -7.13
N PRO A 236 25.74 -4.43 -6.74
CA PRO A 236 26.75 -3.87 -7.62
C PRO A 236 27.78 -4.91 -8.09
N ALA A 237 28.10 -5.90 -7.25
CA ALA A 237 29.11 -6.92 -7.59
C ALA A 237 28.59 -7.86 -8.68
N LEU A 238 27.30 -8.24 -8.62
CA LEU A 238 26.64 -8.97 -9.70
C LEU A 238 26.66 -8.16 -11.00
N LEU A 239 26.32 -6.86 -10.92
CA LEU A 239 26.35 -5.98 -12.09
C LEU A 239 27.76 -5.93 -12.72
N ASP A 240 28.79 -5.70 -11.92
CA ASP A 240 30.18 -5.62 -12.41
C ASP A 240 30.63 -6.94 -13.05
N ARG A 241 30.25 -8.09 -12.49
CA ARG A 241 30.47 -9.40 -13.10
C ARG A 241 29.82 -9.53 -14.46
N LEU A 242 28.53 -9.17 -14.58
CA LEU A 242 27.80 -9.23 -15.85
C LEU A 242 28.38 -8.27 -16.91
N VAL A 243 28.86 -7.11 -16.49
CA VAL A 243 29.60 -6.19 -17.37
C VAL A 243 30.88 -6.86 -17.92
N ALA A 244 31.69 -7.48 -17.04
CA ALA A 244 32.91 -8.16 -17.45
C ALA A 244 32.63 -9.33 -18.40
N GLU A 245 31.63 -10.15 -18.11
CA GLU A 245 31.21 -11.27 -18.97
C GLU A 245 30.77 -10.79 -20.35
N ARG A 246 29.94 -9.71 -20.40
CA ARG A 246 29.48 -9.14 -21.66
C ARG A 246 30.64 -8.52 -22.46
N LEU A 247 31.52 -7.76 -21.82
CA LEU A 247 32.70 -7.18 -22.47
C LEU A 247 33.61 -8.26 -23.05
N THR A 248 33.81 -9.37 -22.33
CA THR A 248 34.60 -10.50 -22.84
C THR A 248 33.94 -11.08 -24.09
N ARG A 249 32.65 -11.34 -24.07
CA ARG A 249 31.89 -11.88 -25.21
C ARG A 249 31.98 -10.95 -26.43
N GLU A 250 31.78 -9.64 -26.23
CA GLU A 250 31.88 -8.66 -27.31
C GLU A 250 33.30 -8.59 -27.88
N SER A 251 34.32 -8.63 -27.01
CA SER A 251 35.71 -8.62 -27.45
C SER A 251 36.08 -9.87 -28.26
N ASP A 252 35.57 -11.03 -27.88
CA ASP A 252 35.79 -12.29 -28.62
C ASP A 252 35.07 -12.28 -29.97
N ALA A 253 33.86 -11.70 -30.04
CA ALA A 253 33.14 -11.50 -31.30
C ALA A 253 33.95 -10.60 -32.28
N ILE A 254 34.48 -9.47 -31.77
CA ILE A 254 35.30 -8.57 -32.56
C ILE A 254 36.61 -9.24 -33.05
N ARG A 255 37.24 -10.04 -32.17
CA ARG A 255 38.45 -10.83 -32.56
C ARG A 255 38.11 -11.83 -33.69
N ALA A 256 36.95 -12.45 -33.63
CA ALA A 256 36.48 -13.38 -34.66
C ALA A 256 36.25 -12.71 -36.03
N GLU A 257 36.02 -11.38 -36.07
CA GLU A 257 35.98 -10.60 -37.31
C GLU A 257 37.36 -10.38 -37.97
N GLY A 258 38.45 -10.79 -37.30
CA GLY A 258 39.80 -10.72 -37.85
C GLY A 258 40.66 -9.54 -37.40
N TRP A 259 40.20 -8.80 -36.36
CA TRP A 259 41.00 -7.71 -35.79
C TRP A 259 42.28 -8.25 -35.13
N LYS A 260 43.41 -7.61 -35.38
CA LYS A 260 44.71 -8.07 -34.89
C LYS A 260 44.90 -7.90 -33.38
N TRP A 261 44.25 -6.92 -32.78
CA TRP A 261 44.21 -6.68 -31.35
C TRP A 261 42.90 -6.07 -30.95
N VAL A 262 42.42 -6.44 -29.76
CA VAL A 262 41.23 -5.89 -29.13
C VAL A 262 41.56 -5.69 -27.67
N GLU A 263 41.42 -4.47 -27.19
CA GLU A 263 41.61 -4.14 -25.78
C GLU A 263 40.28 -3.70 -25.18
N VAL A 264 39.97 -4.21 -23.98
CA VAL A 264 38.78 -3.86 -23.24
C VAL A 264 39.15 -2.76 -22.25
N ALA A 265 38.73 -1.54 -22.51
CA ALA A 265 38.90 -0.42 -21.60
C ALA A 265 37.73 -0.41 -20.57
N GLY A 266 38.05 -0.54 -19.29
CA GLY A 266 37.06 -0.38 -18.20
C GLY A 266 36.55 1.05 -18.11
N CYS A 267 35.40 1.24 -17.47
CA CYS A 267 34.73 2.55 -17.35
C CYS A 267 35.61 3.64 -16.68
N GLU A 268 36.65 3.25 -15.94
CA GLU A 268 37.55 4.17 -15.23
C GLU A 268 38.73 4.65 -16.09
N THR A 269 39.06 3.95 -17.17
CA THR A 269 40.26 4.22 -17.99
C THR A 269 40.05 5.36 -18.99
N ASN A 270 38.86 5.92 -19.11
CA ASN A 270 38.54 6.99 -20.08
C ASN A 270 39.14 8.39 -19.75
N ARG A 271 39.93 8.49 -18.67
CA ARG A 271 40.69 9.72 -18.32
C ARG A 271 42.06 9.82 -18.97
N GLU A 272 42.63 8.69 -19.42
CA GLU A 272 44.00 8.65 -19.98
C GLU A 272 44.06 8.63 -21.51
N LEU A 273 42.88 8.54 -22.19
CA LEU A 273 42.81 8.49 -23.67
C LEU A 273 42.41 9.84 -24.31
N ARG A 274 42.71 10.96 -23.65
CA ARG A 274 42.57 12.31 -24.25
C ARG A 274 43.94 12.99 -24.36
#